data_6a0015fe2c137fab55bf9a31f90fce5a
#
_entry.id   6a0015fe2c137fab55bf9a31f90fce5a
#
_cell.length_a   1.000
_cell.length_b   1.000
_cell.length_c   1.000
_cell.angle_alpha   90.00
_cell.angle_beta   90.00
_cell.angle_gamma   90.00
#
_symmetry.space_group_name_H-M   'P 1'
#
loop_
_entity.id
_entity.type
_entity.pdbx_description
1 polymer ?
#
loop_
_entity_poly.entity_id
_entity_poly.type
_entity_poly.pdbx_seq_one_letter_code
_entity_poly.pdbx_strand_id
1 'polypeptide(L)'
;MLYVTLHLLNVASVLISAEFANAFQDARLAVTRSDAGEAVVGLALLAHLVLALYKIIARRSLRMSATDAIQIVFGVTIPLILGSHVIYTHIAAEALGVETRLGYLTTLIWNTTDGWMQVVLMAITWIHGVIGLHMWLRMTGWWQRSMPLLLAVAVLIPTLATLGFVSAGRLLTEVLQDPDTRAMAFDTWNFPDRQGFDMLAAIDARTDQVMWLALLALIAAVALRQVVAAVRKPVRITYVDGPTVRAPRGQTILETSRASGVDHTALCGGRG
;
A
#
# COMPACT_ATOMS: atom_id res chain seq x y z
N MET A 1 -2.99 -7.80 3.64
CA MET A 1 -4.41 -7.37 3.82
C MET A 1 -4.86 -7.40 5.27
N LEU A 2 -4.69 -8.50 6.03
CA LEU A 2 -5.21 -8.60 7.42
C LEU A 2 -4.78 -7.41 8.31
N TYR A 3 -3.48 -7.09 8.32
CA TYR A 3 -2.96 -5.95 9.09
C TYR A 3 -3.65 -4.63 8.71
N VAL A 4 -3.74 -4.33 7.41
CA VAL A 4 -4.38 -3.10 6.91
C VAL A 4 -5.86 -3.07 7.28
N THR A 5 -6.57 -4.20 7.14
CA THR A 5 -7.98 -4.29 7.52
C THR A 5 -8.19 -3.97 9.01
N LEU A 6 -7.41 -4.59 9.89
CA LEU A 6 -7.48 -4.33 11.34
C LEU A 6 -7.11 -2.89 11.69
N HIS A 7 -6.12 -2.32 10.99
CA HIS A 7 -5.73 -0.93 11.16
C HIS A 7 -6.87 0.04 10.76
N LEU A 8 -7.51 -0.17 9.61
CA LEU A 8 -8.63 0.67 9.18
C LEU A 8 -9.87 0.51 10.05
N LEU A 9 -10.16 -0.70 10.52
CA LEU A 9 -11.24 -0.93 11.49
C LEU A 9 -10.96 -0.23 12.82
N ASN A 10 -9.70 -0.17 13.26
CA ASN A 10 -9.34 0.60 14.44
C ASN A 10 -9.58 2.11 14.23
N VAL A 11 -9.23 2.69 13.10
CA VAL A 11 -9.54 4.10 12.79
C VAL A 11 -11.06 4.31 12.72
N ALA A 12 -11.80 3.39 12.08
CA ALA A 12 -13.26 3.45 12.01
C ALA A 12 -13.93 3.37 13.38
N SER A 13 -13.32 2.67 14.34
CA SER A 13 -13.91 2.45 15.67
C SER A 13 -14.02 3.71 16.53
N VAL A 14 -13.35 4.81 16.15
CA VAL A 14 -13.56 6.15 16.74
C VAL A 14 -15.02 6.61 16.61
N LEU A 15 -15.72 6.16 15.58
CA LEU A 15 -17.16 6.44 15.41
C LEU A 15 -18.04 5.82 16.51
N ILE A 16 -17.50 4.86 17.26
CA ILE A 16 -18.16 4.28 18.44
C ILE A 16 -17.80 5.11 19.68
N SER A 17 -16.52 5.15 20.03
CA SER A 17 -15.95 6.05 21.05
C SER A 17 -14.42 6.06 20.98
N ALA A 18 -13.80 7.08 21.57
CA ALA A 18 -12.34 7.19 21.69
C ALA A 18 -11.77 6.06 22.59
N GLU A 19 -12.46 5.71 23.68
CA GLU A 19 -12.06 4.63 24.59
C GLU A 19 -12.06 3.29 23.87
N PHE A 20 -13.09 2.99 23.09
CA PHE A 20 -13.15 1.75 22.32
C PHE A 20 -12.04 1.70 21.27
N ALA A 21 -11.79 2.80 20.58
CA ALA A 21 -10.71 2.89 19.58
C ALA A 21 -9.33 2.68 20.22
N ASN A 22 -9.08 3.26 21.39
CA ASN A 22 -7.83 3.07 22.14
C ASN A 22 -7.69 1.61 22.60
N ALA A 23 -8.73 1.01 23.21
CA ALA A 23 -8.69 -0.38 23.63
C ALA A 23 -8.45 -1.34 22.44
N PHE A 24 -9.07 -1.09 21.30
CA PHE A 24 -8.83 -1.87 20.09
C PHE A 24 -7.38 -1.69 19.59
N GLN A 25 -6.86 -0.46 19.63
CA GLN A 25 -5.47 -0.20 19.28
C GLN A 25 -4.51 -0.94 20.19
N ASP A 26 -4.72 -0.90 21.51
CA ASP A 26 -3.86 -1.56 22.48
C ASP A 26 -3.84 -3.08 22.24
N ALA A 27 -5.00 -3.70 22.03
CA ALA A 27 -5.09 -5.12 21.71
C ALA A 27 -4.38 -5.47 20.38
N ARG A 28 -4.51 -4.63 19.37
CA ARG A 28 -3.83 -4.82 18.09
C ARG A 28 -2.31 -4.65 18.23
N LEU A 29 -1.86 -3.62 18.94
CA LEU A 29 -0.44 -3.34 19.13
C LEU A 29 0.24 -4.40 19.99
N ALA A 30 -0.44 -4.95 21.00
CA ALA A 30 0.07 -6.06 21.81
C ALA A 30 0.46 -7.29 20.96
N VAL A 31 -0.21 -7.49 19.82
CA VAL A 31 0.14 -8.54 18.86
C VAL A 31 1.17 -8.06 17.85
N THR A 32 0.93 -6.91 17.22
CA THR A 32 1.72 -6.49 16.04
C THR A 32 3.06 -5.84 16.40
N ARG A 33 3.23 -5.33 17.63
CA ARG A 33 4.48 -4.80 18.20
C ARG A 33 5.19 -5.78 19.15
N SER A 34 4.73 -7.02 19.25
CA SER A 34 5.55 -8.06 19.87
C SER A 34 6.68 -8.45 18.92
N ASP A 35 7.81 -8.93 19.45
CA ASP A 35 8.96 -9.37 18.65
C ASP A 35 8.55 -10.34 17.52
N ALA A 36 7.66 -11.29 17.84
CA ALA A 36 7.12 -12.23 16.86
C ALA A 36 6.22 -11.53 15.82
N GLY A 37 5.37 -10.60 16.25
CA GLY A 37 4.47 -9.85 15.38
C GLY A 37 5.23 -8.95 14.40
N GLU A 38 6.23 -8.22 14.89
CA GLU A 38 7.09 -7.38 14.06
C GLU A 38 7.89 -8.21 13.06
N ALA A 39 8.47 -9.32 13.50
CA ALA A 39 9.18 -10.23 12.61
C ALA A 39 8.27 -10.79 11.51
N VAL A 40 7.07 -11.23 11.84
CA VAL A 40 6.11 -11.77 10.86
C VAL A 40 5.67 -10.69 9.86
N VAL A 41 5.30 -9.51 10.34
CA VAL A 41 4.86 -8.40 9.47
C VAL A 41 6.02 -7.92 8.59
N GLY A 42 7.20 -7.72 9.17
CA GLY A 42 8.40 -7.27 8.47
C GLY A 42 8.85 -8.25 7.40
N LEU A 43 8.96 -9.55 7.73
CA LEU A 43 9.34 -10.59 6.77
C LEU A 43 8.30 -10.77 5.65
N ALA A 44 7.00 -10.71 5.98
CA ALA A 44 5.95 -10.80 4.97
C ALA A 44 5.99 -9.61 4.00
N LEU A 45 6.21 -8.38 4.52
CA LEU A 45 6.33 -7.18 3.70
C LEU A 45 7.58 -7.21 2.83
N LEU A 46 8.72 -7.61 3.41
CA LEU A 46 9.98 -7.76 2.67
C LEU A 46 9.86 -8.81 1.56
N ALA A 47 9.32 -9.99 1.85
CA ALA A 47 9.09 -11.03 0.85
C ALA A 47 8.16 -10.54 -0.28
N HIS A 48 7.07 -9.84 0.09
CA HIS A 48 6.16 -9.26 -0.89
C HIS A 48 6.88 -8.25 -1.79
N LEU A 49 7.66 -7.33 -1.21
CA LEU A 49 8.41 -6.32 -1.95
C LEU A 49 9.42 -6.95 -2.91
N VAL A 50 10.24 -7.90 -2.42
CA VAL A 50 11.26 -8.60 -3.23
C VAL A 50 10.60 -9.34 -4.41
N LEU A 51 9.52 -10.08 -4.15
CA LEU A 51 8.79 -10.80 -5.20
C LEU A 51 8.12 -9.86 -6.20
N ALA A 52 7.57 -8.71 -5.74
CA ALA A 52 6.98 -7.71 -6.59
C ALA A 52 8.03 -7.04 -7.50
N LEU A 53 9.15 -6.59 -6.93
CA LEU A 53 10.27 -6.01 -7.69
C LEU A 53 10.83 -7.01 -8.71
N TYR A 54 11.04 -8.25 -8.30
CA TYR A 54 11.46 -9.31 -9.21
C TYR A 54 10.49 -9.46 -10.39
N LYS A 55 9.16 -9.53 -10.12
CA LYS A 55 8.15 -9.63 -11.16
C LYS A 55 8.12 -8.42 -12.10
N ILE A 56 8.28 -7.22 -11.56
CA ILE A 56 8.31 -5.98 -12.37
C ILE A 56 9.53 -6.00 -13.29
N ILE A 57 10.73 -6.23 -12.75
CA ILE A 57 11.97 -6.28 -13.53
C ILE A 57 11.96 -7.45 -14.52
N ALA A 58 11.44 -8.59 -14.14
CA ALA A 58 11.36 -9.77 -15.02
C ALA A 58 10.36 -9.61 -16.16
N ARG A 59 9.49 -8.59 -16.15
CA ARG A 59 8.51 -8.36 -17.22
C ARG A 59 9.19 -8.12 -18.56
N ARG A 60 8.76 -8.88 -19.55
CA ARG A 60 9.35 -8.85 -20.91
C ARG A 60 8.60 -7.89 -21.85
N SER A 61 7.39 -7.47 -21.46
CA SER A 61 6.58 -6.52 -22.21
C SER A 61 5.91 -5.55 -21.23
N LEU A 62 5.87 -4.28 -21.61
CA LEU A 62 5.11 -3.25 -20.88
C LEU A 62 3.64 -3.20 -21.30
N ARG A 63 3.24 -4.00 -22.30
CA ARG A 63 1.83 -4.17 -22.65
C ARG A 63 1.16 -5.01 -21.57
N MET A 64 0.15 -4.45 -20.91
CA MET A 64 -0.55 -5.08 -19.81
C MET A 64 -2.00 -4.59 -19.73
N SER A 65 -2.83 -5.32 -18.98
CA SER A 65 -4.19 -4.85 -18.68
C SER A 65 -4.16 -3.60 -17.80
N ALA A 66 -5.22 -2.80 -17.85
CA ALA A 66 -5.35 -1.63 -16.96
C ALA A 66 -5.25 -2.03 -15.48
N THR A 67 -5.83 -3.18 -15.10
CA THR A 67 -5.77 -3.71 -13.74
C THR A 67 -4.32 -4.03 -13.31
N ASP A 68 -3.53 -4.65 -14.19
CA ASP A 68 -2.12 -4.93 -13.89
C ASP A 68 -1.31 -3.63 -13.78
N ALA A 69 -1.60 -2.63 -14.63
CA ALA A 69 -0.95 -1.32 -14.58
C ALA A 69 -1.25 -0.60 -13.26
N ILE A 70 -2.52 -0.52 -12.86
CA ILE A 70 -2.95 0.05 -11.57
C ILE A 70 -2.26 -0.66 -10.41
N GLN A 71 -2.21 -1.99 -10.44
CA GLN A 71 -1.57 -2.80 -9.41
C GLN A 71 -0.07 -2.48 -9.26
N ILE A 72 0.64 -2.28 -10.36
CA ILE A 72 2.06 -1.90 -10.34
C ILE A 72 2.21 -0.47 -9.85
N VAL A 73 1.46 0.49 -10.42
CA VAL A 73 1.56 1.91 -10.04
C VAL A 73 1.28 2.08 -8.55
N PHE A 74 0.19 1.52 -8.03
CA PHE A 74 -0.12 1.62 -6.61
C PHE A 74 0.94 0.93 -5.75
N GLY A 75 1.36 -0.30 -6.14
CA GLY A 75 2.38 -1.03 -5.41
C GLY A 75 3.74 -0.30 -5.31
N VAL A 76 4.09 0.49 -6.32
CA VAL A 76 5.32 1.31 -6.32
C VAL A 76 5.13 2.62 -5.57
N THR A 77 3.93 3.21 -5.61
CA THR A 77 3.63 4.47 -4.92
C THR A 77 3.48 4.29 -3.41
N ILE A 78 2.94 3.15 -2.95
CA ILE A 78 2.73 2.88 -1.52
C ILE A 78 4.00 3.13 -0.69
N PRO A 79 5.17 2.54 -0.98
CA PRO A 79 6.37 2.76 -0.17
C PRO A 79 6.79 4.23 -0.09
N LEU A 80 6.58 5.01 -1.14
CA LEU A 80 6.95 6.43 -1.20
C LEU A 80 6.15 7.30 -0.21
N ILE A 81 4.89 6.93 0.06
CA ILE A 81 4.04 7.68 0.99
C ILE A 81 4.04 7.03 2.38
N LEU A 82 4.22 5.70 2.44
CA LEU A 82 4.21 4.94 3.68
C LEU A 82 5.41 5.27 4.59
N GLY A 83 6.53 5.70 4.00
CA GLY A 83 7.76 6.04 4.74
C GLY A 83 7.49 7.00 5.89
N SER A 84 6.95 8.18 5.59
CA SER A 84 6.60 9.20 6.59
C SER A 84 5.61 8.65 7.62
N HIS A 85 4.61 7.87 7.20
CA HIS A 85 3.67 7.26 8.13
C HIS A 85 4.37 6.36 9.16
N VAL A 86 5.31 5.53 8.74
CA VAL A 86 6.07 4.64 9.64
C VAL A 86 6.98 5.46 10.56
N ILE A 87 7.61 6.51 10.06
CA ILE A 87 8.54 7.33 10.84
C ILE A 87 7.79 8.07 11.95
N TYR A 88 6.70 8.77 11.65
CA TYR A 88 5.93 9.51 12.65
C TYR A 88 5.01 8.63 13.52
N THR A 89 4.99 7.31 13.30
CA THR A 89 4.26 6.36 14.14
C THR A 89 5.19 5.40 14.87
N HIS A 90 5.84 4.50 14.14
CA HIS A 90 6.65 3.42 14.72
C HIS A 90 7.99 3.96 15.24
N ILE A 91 8.73 4.71 14.42
CA ILE A 91 10.03 5.26 14.83
C ILE A 91 9.86 6.31 15.93
N ALA A 92 8.83 7.14 15.88
CA ALA A 92 8.52 8.09 16.94
C ALA A 92 8.24 7.38 18.28
N ALA A 93 7.52 6.28 18.26
CA ALA A 93 7.28 5.47 19.46
C ALA A 93 8.57 4.86 20.01
N GLU A 94 9.37 4.20 19.16
CA GLU A 94 10.58 3.50 19.58
C GLU A 94 11.70 4.44 20.02
N ALA A 95 11.91 5.55 19.30
CA ALA A 95 13.03 6.44 19.54
C ALA A 95 12.73 7.54 20.56
N LEU A 96 11.49 7.98 20.67
CA LEU A 96 11.07 9.13 21.50
C LEU A 96 10.04 8.74 22.57
N GLY A 97 9.59 7.49 22.62
CA GLY A 97 8.57 7.04 23.56
C GLY A 97 7.19 7.66 23.31
N VAL A 98 6.90 8.09 22.09
CA VAL A 98 5.62 8.74 21.74
C VAL A 98 4.48 7.72 21.86
N GLU A 99 3.42 8.09 22.58
CA GLU A 99 2.17 7.35 22.60
C GLU A 99 1.40 7.59 21.30
N THR A 100 1.65 6.73 20.31
CA THR A 100 1.10 6.85 18.95
C THR A 100 -0.38 6.49 18.86
N ARG A 101 -1.18 7.03 19.78
CA ARG A 101 -2.63 6.93 19.74
C ARG A 101 -3.20 7.80 18.62
N LEU A 102 -4.44 7.50 18.24
CA LEU A 102 -5.10 8.25 17.17
C LEU A 102 -5.15 9.76 17.45
N GLY A 103 -5.26 10.17 18.72
CA GLY A 103 -5.21 11.59 19.12
C GLY A 103 -3.91 12.28 18.72
N TYR A 104 -2.76 11.70 19.04
CA TYR A 104 -1.45 12.22 18.62
C TYR A 104 -1.37 12.41 17.11
N LEU A 105 -1.63 11.33 16.35
CA LEU A 105 -1.53 11.35 14.90
C LEU A 105 -2.50 12.33 14.25
N THR A 106 -3.75 12.32 14.71
CA THR A 106 -4.75 13.24 14.15
C THR A 106 -4.38 14.68 14.44
N THR A 107 -3.87 15.01 15.65
CA THR A 107 -3.41 16.35 15.98
C THR A 107 -2.26 16.79 15.09
N LEU A 108 -1.33 15.89 14.78
CA LEU A 108 -0.18 16.18 13.94
C LEU A 108 -0.55 16.49 12.48
N ILE A 109 -1.52 15.78 11.92
CA ILE A 109 -1.81 15.83 10.47
C ILE A 109 -3.15 16.47 10.12
N TRP A 110 -4.02 16.77 11.10
CA TRP A 110 -5.34 17.33 10.81
C TRP A 110 -5.23 18.72 10.17
N ASN A 111 -6.02 18.94 9.11
CA ASN A 111 -6.00 20.15 8.27
C ASN A 111 -4.65 20.44 7.57
N THR A 112 -3.80 19.45 7.42
CA THR A 112 -2.56 19.57 6.66
C THR A 112 -2.64 18.81 5.34
N THR A 113 -1.73 19.10 4.42
CA THR A 113 -1.56 18.29 3.20
C THR A 113 -1.24 16.84 3.54
N ASP A 114 -0.46 16.61 4.59
CA ASP A 114 -0.05 15.27 5.02
C ASP A 114 -1.24 14.43 5.47
N GLY A 115 -2.23 15.04 6.13
CA GLY A 115 -3.48 14.35 6.48
C GLY A 115 -4.23 13.82 5.26
N TRP A 116 -4.35 14.63 4.21
CA TRP A 116 -4.96 14.18 2.96
C TRP A 116 -4.10 13.14 2.23
N MET A 117 -2.77 13.25 2.32
CA MET A 117 -1.87 12.22 1.79
C MET A 117 -2.04 10.88 2.51
N GLN A 118 -2.38 10.87 3.83
CA GLN A 118 -2.73 9.63 4.53
C GLN A 118 -4.04 9.03 4.02
N VAL A 119 -5.03 9.85 3.67
CA VAL A 119 -6.28 9.36 3.03
C VAL A 119 -5.98 8.77 1.64
N VAL A 120 -5.10 9.39 0.86
CA VAL A 120 -4.64 8.84 -0.43
C VAL A 120 -3.88 7.52 -0.22
N LEU A 121 -2.94 7.47 0.74
CA LEU A 121 -2.22 6.24 1.08
C LEU A 121 -3.18 5.10 1.46
N MET A 122 -4.17 5.40 2.29
CA MET A 122 -5.22 4.45 2.65
C MET A 122 -5.94 3.93 1.41
N ALA A 123 -6.40 4.82 0.53
CA ALA A 123 -7.15 4.45 -0.66
C ALA A 123 -6.33 3.56 -1.61
N ILE A 124 -5.09 3.97 -1.96
CA ILE A 124 -4.25 3.20 -2.88
C ILE A 124 -3.81 1.86 -2.28
N THR A 125 -3.49 1.81 -0.97
CA THR A 125 -3.11 0.57 -0.27
C THR A 125 -4.29 -0.41 -0.23
N TRP A 126 -5.49 0.11 0.09
CA TRP A 126 -6.70 -0.70 0.13
C TRP A 126 -7.06 -1.26 -1.24
N ILE A 127 -7.12 -0.40 -2.27
CA ILE A 127 -7.43 -0.82 -3.64
C ILE A 127 -6.39 -1.81 -4.16
N HIS A 128 -5.09 -1.55 -3.93
CA HIS A 128 -4.00 -2.48 -4.28
C HIS A 128 -4.21 -3.86 -3.65
N GLY A 129 -4.52 -3.87 -2.36
CA GLY A 129 -4.76 -5.12 -1.63
C GLY A 129 -6.01 -5.87 -2.09
N VAL A 130 -7.14 -5.16 -2.32
CA VAL A 130 -8.40 -5.75 -2.81
C VAL A 130 -8.23 -6.32 -4.21
N ILE A 131 -7.58 -5.60 -5.13
CA ILE A 131 -7.27 -6.12 -6.47
C ILE A 131 -6.39 -7.36 -6.36
N GLY A 132 -5.32 -7.32 -5.56
CA GLY A 132 -4.43 -8.46 -5.36
C GLY A 132 -5.15 -9.69 -4.82
N LEU A 133 -5.99 -9.51 -3.82
CA LEU A 133 -6.80 -10.57 -3.22
C LEU A 133 -7.82 -11.13 -4.24
N HIS A 134 -8.50 -10.25 -4.98
CA HIS A 134 -9.41 -10.67 -6.04
C HIS A 134 -8.68 -11.49 -7.12
N MET A 135 -7.53 -11.02 -7.59
CA MET A 135 -6.75 -11.74 -8.60
C MET A 135 -6.32 -13.13 -8.13
N TRP A 136 -6.09 -13.31 -6.84
CA TRP A 136 -5.71 -14.59 -6.25
C TRP A 136 -6.91 -15.53 -6.09
N LEU A 137 -8.04 -15.02 -5.57
CA LEU A 137 -9.18 -15.83 -5.14
C LEU A 137 -10.31 -15.96 -6.17
N ARG A 138 -10.30 -15.17 -7.25
CA ARG A 138 -11.39 -15.08 -8.22
C ARG A 138 -11.81 -16.41 -8.87
N MET A 139 -10.92 -17.41 -8.87
CA MET A 139 -11.21 -18.72 -9.44
C MET A 139 -11.88 -19.67 -8.44
N THR A 140 -12.00 -19.27 -7.17
CA THR A 140 -12.66 -20.06 -6.12
C THR A 140 -14.17 -19.83 -6.12
N GLY A 141 -14.96 -20.91 -6.00
CA GLY A 141 -16.43 -20.80 -6.08
C GLY A 141 -17.04 -19.99 -4.92
N TRP A 142 -16.44 -20.06 -3.72
CA TRP A 142 -16.92 -19.27 -2.58
C TRP A 142 -16.72 -17.76 -2.79
N TRP A 143 -15.58 -17.36 -3.37
CA TRP A 143 -15.27 -15.96 -3.69
C TRP A 143 -16.31 -15.37 -4.65
N GLN A 144 -16.62 -16.11 -5.72
CA GLN A 144 -17.61 -15.68 -6.72
C GLN A 144 -19.01 -15.53 -6.11
N ARG A 145 -19.42 -16.48 -5.25
CA ARG A 145 -20.72 -16.42 -4.57
C ARG A 145 -20.82 -15.26 -3.57
N SER A 146 -19.72 -14.94 -2.90
CA SER A 146 -19.67 -13.87 -1.88
C SER A 146 -19.37 -12.50 -2.47
N MET A 147 -19.23 -12.36 -3.79
CA MET A 147 -18.82 -11.10 -4.44
C MET A 147 -19.64 -9.87 -4.02
N PRO A 148 -20.98 -9.90 -3.92
CA PRO A 148 -21.74 -8.72 -3.49
C PRO A 148 -21.37 -8.28 -2.07
N LEU A 149 -21.21 -9.22 -1.14
CA LEU A 149 -20.79 -8.94 0.23
C LEU A 149 -19.35 -8.41 0.27
N LEU A 150 -18.45 -9.02 -0.48
CA LEU A 150 -17.05 -8.60 -0.55
C LEU A 150 -16.90 -7.19 -1.11
N LEU A 151 -17.71 -6.82 -2.11
CA LEU A 151 -17.76 -5.45 -2.64
C LEU A 151 -18.30 -4.46 -1.60
N ALA A 152 -19.36 -4.83 -0.87
CA ALA A 152 -19.87 -4.00 0.22
C ALA A 152 -18.79 -3.75 1.29
N VAL A 153 -18.07 -4.79 1.74
CA VAL A 153 -16.97 -4.70 2.69
C VAL A 153 -15.82 -3.84 2.13
N ALA A 154 -15.49 -4.02 0.84
CA ALA A 154 -14.43 -3.26 0.18
C ALA A 154 -14.72 -1.75 0.10
N VAL A 155 -15.99 -1.35 0.09
CA VAL A 155 -16.40 0.06 0.11
C VAL A 155 -16.56 0.57 1.55
N LEU A 156 -17.20 -0.21 2.42
CA LEU A 156 -17.54 0.22 3.77
C LEU A 156 -16.32 0.47 4.65
N ILE A 157 -15.32 -0.42 4.63
CA ILE A 157 -14.15 -0.30 5.52
C ILE A 157 -13.39 1.03 5.30
N PRO A 158 -12.93 1.39 4.10
CA PRO A 158 -12.22 2.65 3.90
C PRO A 158 -13.11 3.88 4.11
N THR A 159 -14.41 3.78 3.80
CA THR A 159 -15.37 4.87 4.05
C THR A 159 -15.52 5.13 5.55
N LEU A 160 -15.74 4.09 6.35
CA LEU A 160 -15.85 4.23 7.80
C LEU A 160 -14.53 4.69 8.43
N ALA A 161 -13.38 4.22 7.95
CA ALA A 161 -12.08 4.70 8.40
C ALA A 161 -11.88 6.21 8.09
N THR A 162 -12.26 6.66 6.89
CA THR A 162 -12.21 8.09 6.53
C THR A 162 -13.12 8.92 7.43
N LEU A 163 -14.36 8.45 7.66
CA LEU A 163 -15.30 9.12 8.56
C LEU A 163 -14.77 9.17 9.99
N GLY A 164 -14.14 8.08 10.48
CA GLY A 164 -13.50 8.04 11.79
C GLY A 164 -12.37 9.06 11.92
N PHE A 165 -11.51 9.16 10.93
CA PHE A 165 -10.44 10.16 10.88
C PHE A 165 -10.98 11.60 10.89
N VAL A 166 -11.98 11.89 10.06
CA VAL A 166 -12.62 13.22 10.00
C VAL A 166 -13.32 13.57 11.31
N SER A 167 -14.02 12.60 11.90
CA SER A 167 -14.69 12.77 13.20
C SER A 167 -13.69 13.06 14.32
N ALA A 168 -12.60 12.29 14.38
CA ALA A 168 -11.52 12.52 15.34
C ALA A 168 -10.88 13.89 15.18
N GLY A 169 -10.60 14.32 13.95
CA GLY A 169 -10.00 15.63 13.68
C GLY A 169 -10.87 16.80 14.11
N ARG A 170 -12.18 16.71 13.87
CA ARG A 170 -13.14 17.73 14.32
C ARG A 170 -13.21 17.80 15.84
N LEU A 171 -13.36 16.65 16.50
CA LEU A 171 -13.44 16.59 17.95
C LEU A 171 -12.15 17.14 18.60
N LEU A 172 -10.99 16.75 18.12
CA LEU A 172 -9.71 17.22 18.65
C LEU A 172 -9.50 18.71 18.43
N THR A 173 -9.95 19.26 17.30
CA THR A 173 -9.90 20.70 17.04
C THR A 173 -10.67 21.47 18.10
N GLU A 174 -11.81 20.96 18.55
CA GLU A 174 -12.62 21.59 19.59
C GLU A 174 -12.01 21.39 20.98
N VAL A 175 -11.69 20.17 21.35
CA VAL A 175 -11.19 19.81 22.69
C VAL A 175 -9.83 20.44 22.98
N LEU A 176 -8.94 20.55 22.00
CA LEU A 176 -7.60 21.14 22.17
C LEU A 176 -7.58 22.68 22.08
N GLN A 177 -8.72 23.34 21.96
CA GLN A 177 -8.80 24.80 22.13
C GLN A 177 -8.52 25.21 23.58
N ASP A 178 -8.94 24.39 24.55
CA ASP A 178 -8.63 24.61 25.94
C ASP A 178 -7.14 24.37 26.21
N PRO A 179 -6.38 25.38 26.72
CA PRO A 179 -4.94 25.27 26.92
C PRO A 179 -4.54 24.18 27.92
N ASP A 180 -5.31 23.99 28.98
CA ASP A 180 -5.01 23.01 30.02
C ASP A 180 -5.22 21.59 29.50
N THR A 181 -6.32 21.36 28.79
CA THR A 181 -6.60 20.08 28.13
C THR A 181 -5.55 19.75 27.08
N ARG A 182 -5.12 20.73 26.30
CA ARG A 182 -4.05 20.57 25.31
C ARG A 182 -2.72 20.21 25.97
N ALA A 183 -2.34 20.90 27.03
CA ALA A 183 -1.11 20.61 27.76
C ALA A 183 -1.12 19.19 28.34
N MET A 184 -2.22 18.79 28.97
CA MET A 184 -2.41 17.43 29.48
C MET A 184 -2.36 16.36 28.39
N ALA A 185 -2.98 16.62 27.24
CA ALA A 185 -2.96 15.70 26.11
C ALA A 185 -1.54 15.53 25.54
N PHE A 186 -0.79 16.62 25.40
CA PHE A 186 0.57 16.58 24.88
C PHE A 186 1.53 15.86 25.85
N ASP A 187 1.36 16.06 27.16
CA ASP A 187 2.10 15.33 28.18
C ASP A 187 1.76 13.83 28.12
N THR A 188 0.46 13.46 28.07
CA THR A 188 -0.01 12.07 27.97
C THR A 188 0.52 11.38 26.74
N TRP A 189 0.61 12.04 25.60
CA TRP A 189 1.11 11.46 24.36
C TRP A 189 2.64 11.47 24.27
N ASN A 190 3.34 12.04 25.24
CA ASN A 190 4.77 12.34 25.15
C ASN A 190 5.08 13.01 23.79
N PHE A 191 4.35 14.13 23.53
CA PHE A 191 4.40 14.82 22.25
C PHE A 191 5.82 15.36 22.03
N PRO A 192 6.48 15.08 20.88
CA PRO A 192 7.86 15.44 20.67
C PRO A 192 8.08 16.95 20.79
N ASP A 193 9.18 17.34 21.39
CA ASP A 193 9.67 18.70 21.34
C ASP A 193 10.29 19.03 19.97
N ARG A 194 10.80 20.25 19.83
CA ARG A 194 11.42 20.69 18.58
C ARG A 194 12.58 19.79 18.15
N GLN A 195 13.42 19.34 19.08
CA GLN A 195 14.56 18.49 18.78
C GLN A 195 14.12 17.11 18.31
N GLY A 196 13.09 16.56 18.92
CA GLY A 196 12.46 15.29 18.50
C GLY A 196 11.88 15.39 17.09
N PHE A 197 11.17 16.47 16.77
CA PHE A 197 10.67 16.69 15.41
C PHE A 197 11.78 16.89 14.38
N ASP A 198 12.84 17.64 14.72
CA ASP A 198 14.00 17.82 13.82
C ASP A 198 14.68 16.49 13.52
N MET A 199 14.77 15.60 14.52
CA MET A 199 15.30 14.23 14.33
C MET A 199 14.39 13.40 13.41
N LEU A 200 13.09 13.38 13.65
CA LEU A 200 12.14 12.62 12.80
C LEU A 200 12.16 13.15 11.36
N ALA A 201 12.17 14.47 11.17
CA ALA A 201 12.25 15.10 9.86
C ALA A 201 13.55 14.76 9.11
N ALA A 202 14.69 14.66 9.82
CA ALA A 202 15.95 14.27 9.24
C ALA A 202 15.94 12.80 8.79
N ILE A 203 15.29 11.91 9.54
CA ILE A 203 15.09 10.49 9.16
C ILE A 203 14.16 10.40 7.95
N ASP A 204 13.07 11.16 7.97
CA ASP A 204 12.07 11.20 6.89
C ASP A 204 12.69 11.65 5.57
N ALA A 205 13.41 12.77 5.58
CA ALA A 205 14.11 13.26 4.39
C ALA A 205 15.12 12.27 3.80
N ARG A 206 15.84 11.53 4.66
CA ARG A 206 16.76 10.47 4.20
C ARG A 206 16.01 9.27 3.64
N THR A 207 14.92 8.89 4.28
CA THR A 207 14.07 7.79 3.80
C THR A 207 13.48 8.11 2.44
N ASP A 208 12.96 9.29 2.26
CA ASP A 208 12.46 9.79 0.97
C ASP A 208 13.54 9.75 -0.11
N GLN A 209 14.73 10.23 0.20
CA GLN A 209 15.87 10.19 -0.73
C GLN A 209 16.19 8.76 -1.16
N VAL A 210 16.24 7.82 -0.23
CA VAL A 210 16.48 6.39 -0.53
C VAL A 210 15.36 5.81 -1.36
N MET A 211 14.08 6.12 -1.05
CA MET A 211 12.93 5.63 -1.81
C MET A 211 12.90 6.16 -3.25
N TRP A 212 13.20 7.44 -3.46
CA TRP A 212 13.31 8.01 -4.80
C TRP A 212 14.47 7.42 -5.60
N LEU A 213 15.63 7.20 -4.98
CA LEU A 213 16.76 6.51 -5.63
C LEU A 213 16.41 5.07 -6.00
N ALA A 214 15.71 4.35 -5.13
CA ALA A 214 15.24 2.99 -5.40
C ALA A 214 14.24 2.96 -6.58
N LEU A 215 13.31 3.93 -6.65
CA LEU A 215 12.39 4.08 -7.77
C LEU A 215 13.14 4.35 -9.08
N LEU A 216 14.09 5.27 -9.07
CA LEU A 216 14.91 5.57 -10.25
C LEU A 216 15.70 4.34 -10.70
N ALA A 217 16.28 3.59 -9.77
CA ALA A 217 16.99 2.34 -10.05
C ALA A 217 16.05 1.28 -10.66
N LEU A 218 14.82 1.16 -10.14
CA LEU A 218 13.81 0.27 -10.71
C LEU A 218 13.44 0.66 -12.14
N ILE A 219 13.19 1.94 -12.39
CA ILE A 219 12.87 2.46 -13.73
C ILE A 219 14.05 2.18 -14.68
N ALA A 220 15.28 2.45 -14.26
CA ALA A 220 16.48 2.20 -15.06
C ALA A 220 16.65 0.70 -15.37
N ALA A 221 16.43 -0.19 -14.39
CA ALA A 221 16.49 -1.63 -14.58
C ALA A 221 15.45 -2.14 -15.58
N VAL A 222 14.22 -1.64 -15.49
CA VAL A 222 13.14 -1.96 -16.43
C VAL A 222 13.48 -1.43 -17.84
N ALA A 223 13.93 -0.17 -17.95
CA ALA A 223 14.31 0.44 -19.23
C ALA A 223 15.46 -0.34 -19.89
N LEU A 224 16.52 -0.64 -19.14
CA LEU A 224 17.66 -1.43 -19.64
C LEU A 224 17.20 -2.79 -20.16
N ARG A 225 16.33 -3.45 -19.42
CA ARG A 225 15.78 -4.74 -19.86
C ARG A 225 14.99 -4.61 -21.16
N GLN A 226 14.16 -3.56 -21.33
CA GLN A 226 13.42 -3.34 -22.57
C GLN A 226 14.37 -3.06 -23.74
N VAL A 227 15.41 -2.25 -23.55
CA VAL A 227 16.44 -2.01 -24.55
C VAL A 227 17.14 -3.32 -24.95
N VAL A 228 17.58 -4.11 -23.99
CA VAL A 228 18.20 -5.42 -24.27
C VAL A 228 17.24 -6.35 -25.02
N ALA A 229 15.96 -6.33 -24.68
CA ALA A 229 14.96 -7.12 -25.39
C ALA A 229 14.74 -6.64 -26.85
N ALA A 230 14.77 -5.34 -27.07
CA ALA A 230 14.58 -4.74 -28.40
C ALA A 230 15.77 -5.00 -29.36
N VAL A 231 17.02 -5.07 -28.84
CA VAL A 231 18.23 -5.34 -29.65
C VAL A 231 18.36 -6.82 -30.04
N ARG A 232 17.67 -7.72 -29.33
CA ARG A 232 17.70 -9.15 -29.66
C ARG A 232 16.88 -9.45 -30.91
N LYS A 233 17.41 -10.31 -31.80
CA LYS A 233 16.71 -10.72 -33.04
C LYS A 233 15.34 -11.31 -32.67
N PRO A 234 14.25 -10.83 -33.30
CA PRO A 234 12.91 -11.34 -33.03
C PRO A 234 12.78 -12.82 -33.43
N VAL A 235 11.86 -13.51 -32.76
CA VAL A 235 11.45 -14.85 -33.14
C VAL A 235 10.29 -14.74 -34.11
N ARG A 236 10.27 -15.61 -35.12
CA ARG A 236 9.15 -15.74 -36.03
C ARG A 236 8.22 -16.83 -35.50
N ILE A 237 6.95 -16.50 -35.31
CA ILE A 237 5.89 -17.44 -34.90
C ILE A 237 4.90 -17.55 -36.03
N THR A 238 4.70 -18.78 -36.54
CA THR A 238 3.71 -19.08 -37.57
C THR A 238 2.55 -19.82 -36.91
N TYR A 239 1.36 -19.26 -37.00
CA TYR A 239 0.14 -19.91 -36.53
C TYR A 239 -0.37 -20.86 -37.60
N VAL A 240 -0.83 -22.05 -37.19
CA VAL A 240 -1.49 -22.96 -38.08
C VAL A 240 -2.79 -22.31 -38.58
N ASP A 241 -3.00 -22.29 -39.87
CA ASP A 241 -4.12 -21.61 -40.53
C ASP A 241 -4.25 -20.09 -40.20
N GLY A 242 -3.14 -19.44 -39.82
CA GLY A 242 -3.10 -18.07 -39.41
C GLY A 242 -1.84 -17.30 -39.86
N PRO A 243 -1.67 -16.06 -39.45
CA PRO A 243 -0.57 -15.22 -39.86
C PRO A 243 0.77 -15.67 -39.30
N THR A 244 1.86 -15.31 -39.96
CA THR A 244 3.21 -15.35 -39.41
C THR A 244 3.56 -13.99 -38.83
N VAL A 245 3.87 -13.95 -37.54
CA VAL A 245 4.19 -12.72 -36.78
C VAL A 245 5.61 -12.74 -36.24
N ARG A 246 6.21 -11.55 -36.04
CA ARG A 246 7.52 -11.40 -35.41
C ARG A 246 7.31 -10.98 -33.96
N ALA A 247 7.85 -11.72 -33.02
CA ALA A 247 7.77 -11.47 -31.60
C ALA A 247 9.15 -11.17 -30.99
N PRO A 248 9.29 -10.22 -30.09
CA PRO A 248 10.49 -10.10 -29.26
C PRO A 248 10.78 -11.39 -28.51
N ARG A 249 12.05 -11.77 -28.40
CA ARG A 249 12.44 -12.98 -27.67
C ARG A 249 11.95 -12.89 -26.22
N GLY A 250 11.26 -13.94 -25.79
CA GLY A 250 10.82 -14.13 -24.43
C GLY A 250 9.41 -13.64 -24.12
N GLN A 251 8.68 -13.10 -25.10
CA GLN A 251 7.22 -13.04 -24.99
C GLN A 251 6.63 -14.44 -25.05
N THR A 252 5.56 -14.65 -24.29
CA THR A 252 4.75 -15.86 -24.41
C THR A 252 3.97 -15.85 -25.71
N ILE A 253 3.54 -17.01 -26.19
CA ILE A 253 2.66 -17.11 -27.36
C ILE A 253 1.39 -16.30 -27.16
N LEU A 254 0.81 -16.32 -25.96
CA LEU A 254 -0.38 -15.55 -25.63
C LEU A 254 -0.16 -14.03 -25.70
N GLU A 255 0.96 -13.53 -25.18
CA GLU A 255 1.31 -12.12 -25.29
C GLU A 255 1.50 -11.71 -26.75
N THR A 256 2.14 -12.56 -27.53
CA THR A 256 2.36 -12.33 -28.96
C THR A 256 1.04 -12.34 -29.75
N SER A 257 0.17 -13.34 -29.49
CA SER A 257 -1.16 -13.41 -30.11
C SER A 257 -1.97 -12.14 -29.86
N ARG A 258 -2.08 -11.73 -28.60
CA ARG A 258 -2.77 -10.51 -28.21
C ARG A 258 -2.18 -9.25 -28.84
N ALA A 259 -0.84 -9.16 -28.89
CA ALA A 259 -0.15 -8.03 -29.48
C ALA A 259 -0.33 -7.93 -31.00
N SER A 260 -0.58 -9.06 -31.67
CA SER A 260 -0.71 -9.19 -33.13
C SER A 260 -2.17 -9.31 -33.60
N GLY A 261 -3.16 -9.21 -32.67
CA GLY A 261 -4.57 -9.35 -33.00
C GLY A 261 -4.96 -10.76 -33.44
N VAL A 262 -4.18 -11.78 -33.03
CA VAL A 262 -4.48 -13.19 -33.32
C VAL A 262 -5.32 -13.74 -32.17
N ASP A 263 -6.50 -14.24 -32.49
CA ASP A 263 -7.38 -14.85 -31.51
C ASP A 263 -6.70 -16.05 -30.83
N HIS A 264 -6.69 -16.05 -29.53
CA HIS A 264 -6.06 -17.09 -28.74
C HIS A 264 -6.89 -17.39 -27.50
N THR A 265 -7.38 -18.62 -27.41
CA THR A 265 -8.16 -19.07 -26.25
C THR A 265 -7.25 -19.16 -25.02
N ALA A 266 -7.54 -18.41 -23.99
CA ALA A 266 -6.79 -18.41 -22.74
C ALA A 266 -7.75 -18.31 -21.54
N LEU A 267 -8.35 -19.42 -21.15
CA LEU A 267 -9.34 -19.52 -20.09
C LEU A 267 -8.80 -19.03 -18.72
N CYS A 268 -7.54 -19.31 -18.42
CA CYS A 268 -6.87 -18.86 -17.19
C CYS A 268 -6.15 -17.50 -17.33
N GLY A 269 -6.31 -16.80 -18.47
CA GLY A 269 -5.59 -15.57 -18.77
C GLY A 269 -4.07 -15.77 -18.95
N GLY A 270 -3.63 -16.98 -19.26
CA GLY A 270 -2.22 -17.34 -19.43
C GLY A 270 -1.45 -17.51 -18.11
N ARG A 271 -2.15 -17.76 -17.02
CA ARG A 271 -1.59 -17.97 -15.67
C ARG A 271 -1.76 -19.43 -15.22
N GLY A 272 -1.62 -20.35 -16.15
CA GLY A 272 -1.58 -21.78 -15.85
C GLY A 272 -0.27 -22.20 -15.24
#